data_11f7732a8b2a761b97975c489485c09b
#
_entry.id   11f7732a8b2a761b97975c489485c09b
#
_cell.length_a   1.000
_cell.length_b   1.000
_cell.length_c   1.000
_cell.angle_alpha   90.00
_cell.angle_beta   90.00
_cell.angle_gamma   90.00
#
_symmetry.space_group_name_H-M   'P 1'
#
loop_
_entity.id
_entity.type
_entity.pdbx_description
1 polymer ?
#
loop_
_entity_poly.entity_id
_entity_poly.type
_entity_poly.pdbx_seq_one_letter_code
_entity_poly.pdbx_strand_id
1 'polypeptide(L)'
;MPLYDNALYLIRGNLEEIRRGGKARAVTVGRLTDDQHEAVNAHRAAADLPPLEDPEIVFIGKHIYNSRIERDNYTIDDVIEQIASALAADAVVMASAKMTALESTTQREDGYGNSVRDRAVLELTQRKPRAELYSVIPKGDANKPPER
;
A
#
# COMPACT_ATOMS: atom_id res chain seq x y z
N MET A 1 4.47 -6.27 8.30
CA MET A 1 5.45 -5.61 7.41
C MET A 1 5.79 -4.25 7.97
N PRO A 2 7.05 -3.95 8.21
CA PRO A 2 7.39 -2.72 8.93
C PRO A 2 7.36 -1.50 8.02
N LEU A 3 6.51 -0.55 8.37
CA LEU A 3 6.68 0.82 7.95
C LEU A 3 7.74 1.49 8.83
N TYR A 4 8.48 2.43 8.27
CA TYR A 4 9.38 3.26 9.06
C TYR A 4 8.58 4.18 9.98
N ASP A 5 9.19 4.63 11.08
CA ASP A 5 8.50 5.43 12.09
C ASP A 5 7.88 6.72 11.53
N ASN A 6 8.52 7.33 10.54
CA ASN A 6 8.04 8.54 9.90
C ASN A 6 7.18 8.30 8.65
N ALA A 7 6.85 7.04 8.34
CA ALA A 7 6.18 6.68 7.09
C ALA A 7 4.87 7.42 6.88
N LEU A 8 3.99 7.41 7.89
CA LEU A 8 2.66 8.03 7.77
C LEU A 8 2.77 9.54 7.59
N TYR A 9 3.75 10.17 8.21
CA TYR A 9 4.04 11.59 8.01
C TYR A 9 4.46 11.87 6.56
N LEU A 10 5.36 11.05 6.00
CA LEU A 10 5.82 11.20 4.62
C LEU A 10 4.69 10.94 3.61
N ILE A 11 3.85 9.93 3.87
CA ILE A 11 2.69 9.61 3.03
C ILE A 11 1.70 10.78 3.04
N ARG A 12 1.41 11.33 4.21
CA ARG A 12 0.52 12.50 4.34
C ARG A 12 1.06 13.68 3.56
N GLY A 13 2.33 14.00 3.71
CA GLY A 13 2.98 15.11 2.99
C GLY A 13 2.90 14.94 1.48
N ASN A 14 3.09 13.72 0.99
CA ASN A 14 2.94 13.38 -0.43
C ASN A 14 1.51 13.63 -0.93
N LEU A 15 0.51 13.13 -0.22
CA LEU A 15 -0.89 13.29 -0.60
C LEU A 15 -1.35 14.75 -0.52
N GLU A 16 -0.88 15.49 0.49
CA GLU A 16 -1.15 16.93 0.62
C GLU A 16 -0.56 17.73 -0.55
N GLU A 17 0.65 17.38 -0.98
CA GLU A 17 1.29 18.03 -2.13
C GLU A 17 0.49 17.78 -3.42
N ILE A 18 0.00 16.56 -3.63
CA ILE A 18 -0.85 16.24 -4.77
C ILE A 18 -2.14 17.08 -4.71
N ARG A 19 -2.76 17.19 -3.54
CA ARG A 19 -3.97 17.99 -3.34
C ARG A 19 -3.78 19.45 -3.72
N ARG A 20 -2.60 20.00 -3.47
CA ARG A 20 -2.26 21.39 -3.83
C ARG A 20 -1.94 21.57 -5.31
N GLY A 21 -1.95 20.49 -6.09
CA GLY A 21 -1.58 20.53 -7.51
C GLY A 21 -0.08 20.48 -7.77
N GLY A 22 0.73 20.22 -6.74
CA GLY A 22 2.17 20.05 -6.88
C GLY A 22 2.57 18.69 -7.39
N LYS A 23 3.84 18.54 -7.71
CA LYS A 23 4.45 17.25 -8.06
C LYS A 23 5.02 16.62 -6.79
N ALA A 24 4.35 15.59 -6.28
CA ALA A 24 4.85 14.83 -5.17
C ALA A 24 6.02 13.94 -5.62
N ARG A 25 7.08 13.91 -4.83
CA ARG A 25 8.21 13.03 -5.06
C ARG A 25 7.93 11.66 -4.44
N ALA A 26 8.44 10.60 -5.08
CA ALA A 26 8.44 9.28 -4.47
C ALA A 26 9.20 9.31 -3.14
N VAL A 27 8.66 8.65 -2.13
CA VAL A 27 9.28 8.56 -0.80
C VAL A 27 9.39 7.10 -0.38
N THR A 28 10.46 6.75 0.30
CA THR A 28 10.64 5.42 0.86
C THR A 28 9.96 5.38 2.22
N VAL A 29 9.03 4.43 2.39
CA VAL A 29 8.13 4.39 3.57
C VAL A 29 8.29 3.14 4.42
N GLY A 30 9.01 2.14 3.93
CA GLY A 30 9.18 0.90 4.67
C GLY A 30 10.11 -0.05 3.97
N ARG A 31 10.17 -1.27 4.49
CA ARG A 31 11.05 -2.32 3.98
C ARG A 31 10.39 -3.69 4.16
N LEU A 32 10.45 -4.53 3.15
CA LEU A 32 10.07 -5.93 3.28
C LEU A 32 10.99 -6.60 4.31
N THR A 33 10.43 -7.52 5.10
CA THR A 33 11.26 -8.38 5.95
C THR A 33 12.11 -9.30 5.07
N ASP A 34 13.17 -9.86 5.64
CA ASP A 34 14.02 -10.80 4.91
C ASP A 34 13.22 -12.00 4.39
N ASP A 35 12.30 -12.53 5.19
CA ASP A 35 11.43 -13.64 4.80
C ASP A 35 10.50 -13.25 3.65
N GLN A 36 9.93 -12.06 3.68
CA GLN A 36 9.08 -11.54 2.61
C GLN A 36 9.88 -11.35 1.32
N HIS A 37 11.06 -10.78 1.42
CA HIS A 37 11.95 -10.57 0.30
C HIS A 37 12.34 -11.89 -0.36
N GLU A 38 12.69 -12.88 0.45
CA GLU A 38 13.03 -14.23 -0.03
C GLU A 38 11.83 -14.89 -0.72
N ALA A 39 10.63 -14.79 -0.13
CA ALA A 39 9.41 -15.35 -0.70
C ALA A 39 9.05 -14.70 -2.05
N VAL A 40 9.20 -13.38 -2.15
CA VAL A 40 9.00 -12.65 -3.41
C VAL A 40 9.96 -13.14 -4.47
N ASN A 41 11.24 -13.27 -4.14
CA ASN A 41 12.24 -13.69 -5.10
C ASN A 41 12.07 -15.14 -5.54
N ALA A 42 11.65 -16.03 -4.65
CA ALA A 42 11.29 -17.40 -5.02
C ALA A 42 10.12 -17.43 -6.00
N HIS A 43 9.09 -16.62 -5.76
CA HIS A 43 7.92 -16.51 -6.64
C HIS A 43 8.31 -15.95 -8.03
N ARG A 44 9.14 -14.92 -8.05
CA ARG A 44 9.62 -14.32 -9.30
C ARG A 44 10.50 -15.27 -10.07
N ALA A 45 11.41 -15.98 -9.42
CA ALA A 45 12.26 -16.99 -10.05
C ALA A 45 11.43 -18.10 -10.70
N ALA A 46 10.36 -18.57 -10.04
CA ALA A 46 9.46 -19.57 -10.60
C ALA A 46 8.72 -19.08 -11.85
N ALA A 47 8.53 -17.77 -11.98
CA ALA A 47 7.92 -17.13 -13.15
C ALA A 47 8.96 -16.64 -14.18
N ASP A 48 10.22 -16.98 -14.01
CA ASP A 48 11.33 -16.56 -14.87
C ASP A 48 11.51 -15.04 -14.94
N LEU A 49 11.24 -14.37 -13.83
CA LEU A 49 11.39 -12.93 -13.67
C LEU A 49 12.65 -12.57 -12.87
N PRO A 50 13.25 -11.39 -13.13
CA PRO A 50 14.41 -10.94 -12.36
C PRO A 50 14.10 -10.83 -10.86
N PRO A 51 15.09 -11.06 -9.99
CA PRO A 51 14.89 -10.89 -8.55
C PRO A 51 14.63 -9.43 -8.18
N LEU A 52 13.87 -9.24 -7.10
CA LEU A 52 13.75 -7.94 -6.46
C LEU A 52 15.05 -7.68 -5.68
N GLU A 53 15.85 -6.73 -6.16
CA GLU A 53 17.14 -6.41 -5.54
C GLU A 53 16.99 -5.49 -4.34
N ASP A 54 16.05 -4.54 -4.42
CA ASP A 54 15.81 -3.54 -3.38
C ASP A 54 14.56 -3.92 -2.58
N PRO A 55 14.69 -4.27 -1.29
CA PRO A 55 13.56 -4.60 -0.44
C PRO A 55 12.77 -3.38 0.06
N GLU A 56 13.18 -2.17 -0.25
CA GLU A 56 12.49 -0.96 0.23
C GLU A 56 11.14 -0.78 -0.45
N ILE A 57 10.19 -0.23 0.31
CA ILE A 57 8.84 0.08 -0.16
C ILE A 57 8.77 1.57 -0.45
N VAL A 58 8.40 1.89 -1.68
CA VAL A 58 8.30 3.27 -2.17
C VAL A 58 6.84 3.67 -2.31
N PHE A 59 6.51 4.89 -1.96
CA PHE A 59 5.18 5.48 -2.09
C PHE A 59 5.22 6.64 -3.08
N ILE A 60 4.43 6.56 -4.14
CA ILE A 60 4.29 7.62 -5.14
C ILE A 60 3.00 8.42 -4.94
N GLY A 61 1.93 7.76 -4.57
CA GLY A 61 0.69 8.36 -4.08
C GLY A 61 -0.33 8.79 -5.12
N LYS A 62 0.06 9.05 -6.35
CA LYS A 62 -0.86 9.59 -7.37
C LYS A 62 -2.06 8.68 -7.65
N HIS A 63 -1.81 7.38 -7.81
CA HIS A 63 -2.90 6.43 -8.07
C HIS A 63 -3.87 6.33 -6.89
N ILE A 64 -3.34 6.26 -5.68
CA ILE A 64 -4.15 6.23 -4.45
C ILE A 64 -4.96 7.51 -4.31
N TYR A 65 -4.36 8.67 -4.55
CA TYR A 65 -5.06 9.95 -4.50
C TYR A 65 -6.24 9.96 -5.47
N ASN A 66 -5.99 9.63 -6.74
CA ASN A 66 -7.04 9.66 -7.76
C ASN A 66 -8.15 8.64 -7.48
N SER A 67 -7.80 7.46 -6.98
CA SER A 67 -8.76 6.38 -6.78
C SER A 67 -9.53 6.51 -5.46
N ARG A 68 -8.83 6.76 -4.36
CA ARG A 68 -9.46 6.78 -3.02
C ARG A 68 -10.03 8.13 -2.67
N ILE A 69 -9.28 9.21 -2.92
CA ILE A 69 -9.67 10.54 -2.49
C ILE A 69 -10.62 11.17 -3.48
N GLU A 70 -10.26 11.25 -4.76
CA GLU A 70 -11.11 11.91 -5.74
C GLU A 70 -12.30 11.06 -6.19
N ARG A 71 -12.07 9.78 -6.51
CA ARG A 71 -13.16 8.92 -6.99
C ARG A 71 -14.09 8.46 -5.87
N ASP A 72 -13.50 7.95 -4.78
CA ASP A 72 -14.25 7.28 -3.71
C ASP A 72 -14.60 8.19 -2.53
N ASN A 73 -14.20 9.46 -2.57
CA ASN A 73 -14.47 10.48 -1.54
C ASN A 73 -13.90 10.20 -0.15
N TYR A 74 -12.87 9.38 -0.03
CA TYR A 74 -12.14 9.27 1.22
C TYR A 74 -11.31 10.53 1.49
N THR A 75 -11.15 10.87 2.76
CA THR A 75 -10.22 11.93 3.16
C THR A 75 -8.78 11.40 3.17
N ILE A 76 -7.82 12.30 3.24
CA ILE A 76 -6.41 11.92 3.44
C ILE A 76 -6.27 11.13 4.75
N ASP A 77 -6.95 11.54 5.82
CA ASP A 77 -6.94 10.81 7.09
C ASP A 77 -7.47 9.38 6.95
N ASP A 78 -8.55 9.19 6.20
CA ASP A 78 -9.08 7.86 5.90
C ASP A 78 -8.06 6.98 5.20
N VAL A 79 -7.38 7.52 4.19
CA VAL A 79 -6.36 6.79 3.43
C VAL A 79 -5.17 6.43 4.31
N ILE A 80 -4.72 7.35 5.16
CA ILE A 80 -3.65 7.09 6.12
C ILE A 80 -4.02 5.92 7.05
N GLU A 81 -5.24 5.91 7.56
CA GLU A 81 -5.74 4.83 8.41
C GLU A 81 -5.76 3.49 7.66
N GLN A 82 -6.25 3.49 6.42
CA GLN A 82 -6.29 2.29 5.58
C GLN A 82 -4.89 1.74 5.32
N ILE A 83 -3.92 2.60 5.02
CA ILE A 83 -2.54 2.20 4.78
C ILE A 83 -1.90 1.66 6.07
N ALA A 84 -2.07 2.37 7.18
CA ALA A 84 -1.53 1.93 8.47
C ALA A 84 -2.06 0.56 8.88
N SER A 85 -3.35 0.33 8.65
CA SER A 85 -4.00 -0.96 8.92
C SER A 85 -3.46 -2.06 8.00
N ALA A 86 -3.48 -1.83 6.69
CA ALA A 86 -3.08 -2.84 5.71
C ALA A 86 -1.61 -3.25 5.84
N LEU A 87 -0.76 -2.34 6.32
CA LEU A 87 0.69 -2.58 6.49
C LEU A 87 1.10 -2.70 7.95
N ALA A 88 0.15 -3.00 8.84
CA ALA A 88 0.46 -3.24 10.25
C ALA A 88 1.40 -4.45 10.42
N ALA A 89 2.08 -4.50 11.54
CA ALA A 89 3.09 -5.55 11.80
C ALA A 89 2.51 -6.97 11.77
N ASP A 90 1.21 -7.12 12.09
CA ASP A 90 0.48 -8.40 12.06
C ASP A 90 -0.22 -8.67 10.72
N ALA A 91 -0.05 -7.80 9.73
CA ALA A 91 -0.66 -7.98 8.42
C ALA A 91 -0.08 -9.22 7.72
N VAL A 92 -0.96 -9.95 7.05
CA VAL A 92 -0.57 -11.11 6.25
C VAL A 92 -0.17 -10.62 4.85
N VAL A 93 1.02 -11.01 4.42
CA VAL A 93 1.55 -10.68 3.09
C VAL A 93 1.63 -11.94 2.25
N MET A 94 1.03 -11.89 1.08
CA MET A 94 1.01 -13.00 0.13
C MET A 94 1.35 -12.50 -1.28
N ALA A 95 1.96 -13.38 -2.07
CA ALA A 95 2.08 -13.12 -3.49
C ALA A 95 0.69 -13.05 -4.13
N SER A 96 0.46 -12.04 -4.95
CA SER A 96 -0.78 -11.90 -5.70
C SER A 96 -0.83 -12.93 -6.83
N ALA A 97 -2.03 -13.20 -7.35
CA ALA A 97 -2.21 -14.00 -8.56
C ALA A 97 -1.46 -13.38 -9.76
N LYS A 98 -1.24 -12.07 -9.75
CA LYS A 98 -0.33 -11.40 -10.68
C LYS A 98 1.10 -11.58 -10.19
N MET A 99 1.97 -12.11 -11.04
CA MET A 99 3.37 -12.40 -10.70
C MET A 99 4.19 -11.15 -10.31
N THR A 100 3.64 -9.97 -10.53
CA THR A 100 4.33 -8.69 -10.32
C THR A 100 3.84 -7.92 -9.10
N ALA A 101 3.04 -8.54 -8.23
CA ALA A 101 2.48 -7.84 -7.08
C ALA A 101 2.44 -8.71 -5.82
N LEU A 102 2.49 -8.04 -4.68
CA LEU A 102 2.17 -8.62 -3.37
C LEU A 102 0.91 -7.98 -2.82
N GLU A 103 0.19 -8.74 -2.02
CA GLU A 103 -0.95 -8.21 -1.27
C GLU A 103 -0.68 -8.33 0.23
N SER A 104 -0.87 -7.22 0.94
CA SER A 104 -0.83 -7.17 2.40
C SER A 104 -2.22 -6.89 2.91
N THR A 105 -2.70 -7.70 3.85
CA THR A 105 -4.06 -7.58 4.38
C THR A 105 -4.10 -7.68 5.89
N THR A 106 -5.03 -6.92 6.48
CA THR A 106 -5.38 -7.05 7.89
C THR A 106 -6.87 -6.78 8.09
N GLN A 107 -7.39 -7.13 9.27
CA GLN A 107 -8.76 -6.81 9.66
C GLN A 107 -8.77 -5.77 10.77
N ARG A 108 -9.77 -4.90 10.74
CA ARG A 108 -10.04 -3.93 11.79
C ARG A 108 -11.53 -3.70 11.96
N GLU A 109 -11.93 -3.06 13.02
CA GLU A 109 -13.27 -2.48 13.12
C GLU A 109 -13.25 -1.05 12.57
N ASP A 110 -14.27 -0.72 11.76
CA ASP A 110 -14.46 0.65 11.34
C ASP A 110 -15.16 1.49 12.44
N GLY A 111 -15.37 2.78 12.20
CA GLY A 111 -16.03 3.66 13.13
C GLY A 111 -17.52 3.35 13.36
N TYR A 112 -18.07 2.37 12.65
CA TYR A 112 -19.48 1.94 12.73
C TYR A 112 -19.65 0.56 13.36
N GLY A 113 -18.57 -0.03 13.92
CA GLY A 113 -18.60 -1.34 14.56
C GLY A 113 -18.58 -2.53 13.61
N ASN A 114 -18.29 -2.31 12.33
CA ASN A 114 -18.21 -3.39 11.34
C ASN A 114 -16.77 -3.90 11.23
N SER A 115 -16.63 -5.21 11.02
CA SER A 115 -15.33 -5.79 10.69
C SER A 115 -15.03 -5.57 9.21
N VAL A 116 -13.91 -4.92 8.93
CA VAL A 116 -13.48 -4.59 7.57
C VAL A 116 -12.06 -5.08 7.33
N ARG A 117 -11.75 -5.36 6.07
CA ARG A 117 -10.43 -5.78 5.65
C ARG A 117 -9.83 -4.73 4.73
N ASP A 118 -8.70 -4.17 5.11
CA ASP A 118 -7.91 -3.31 4.23
C ASP A 118 -6.87 -4.15 3.51
N ARG A 119 -6.67 -3.86 2.23
CA ARG A 119 -5.70 -4.54 1.39
C ARG A 119 -4.80 -3.53 0.72
N ALA A 120 -3.50 -3.62 0.94
CA ALA A 120 -2.51 -2.88 0.19
C ALA A 120 -2.00 -3.72 -0.98
N VAL A 121 -1.83 -3.09 -2.12
CA VAL A 121 -1.20 -3.71 -3.29
C VAL A 121 0.19 -3.12 -3.45
N LEU A 122 1.20 -3.98 -3.33
CA LEU A 122 2.60 -3.63 -3.52
C LEU A 122 3.00 -4.13 -4.90
N GLU A 123 3.08 -3.22 -5.87
CA GLU A 123 3.42 -3.56 -7.23
C GLU A 123 4.94 -3.60 -7.41
N LEU A 124 5.42 -4.65 -8.08
CA LEU A 124 6.83 -4.85 -8.37
C LEU A 124 7.07 -4.48 -9.82
N THR A 125 7.71 -3.35 -10.05
CA THR A 125 7.97 -2.89 -11.42
C THR A 125 9.04 -3.76 -12.09
N GLN A 126 8.90 -4.00 -13.40
CA GLN A 126 9.86 -4.84 -14.14
C GLN A 126 11.15 -4.11 -14.49
N ARG A 127 11.09 -2.79 -14.73
CA ARG A 127 12.26 -1.98 -15.13
C ARG A 127 13.24 -1.73 -13.99
N LYS A 128 12.69 -1.41 -12.81
CA LYS A 128 13.45 -1.27 -11.57
C LYS A 128 12.71 -2.08 -10.53
N PRO A 129 13.08 -3.35 -10.34
CA PRO A 129 12.37 -4.21 -9.39
C PRO A 129 12.46 -3.58 -7.99
N ARG A 130 11.38 -2.95 -7.57
CA ARG A 130 11.19 -2.39 -6.25
C ARG A 130 9.73 -2.52 -5.87
N ALA A 131 9.46 -2.62 -4.59
CA ALA A 131 8.09 -2.67 -4.10
C ALA A 131 7.53 -1.25 -4.07
N GLU A 132 6.44 -1.02 -4.81
CA GLU A 132 5.72 0.25 -4.83
C GLU A 132 4.37 0.07 -4.16
N LEU A 133 4.08 0.86 -3.13
CA LEU A 133 2.75 0.92 -2.55
C LEU A 133 1.83 1.61 -3.57
N TYR A 134 1.25 0.81 -4.45
CA TYR A 134 0.49 1.29 -5.61
C TYR A 134 -0.94 1.64 -5.24
N SER A 135 -1.58 0.82 -4.42
CA SER A 135 -2.98 1.01 -4.06
C SER A 135 -3.28 0.48 -2.66
N VAL A 136 -4.28 1.06 -2.04
CA VAL A 136 -4.94 0.50 -0.86
C VAL A 136 -6.43 0.39 -1.17
N ILE A 137 -7.02 -0.76 -0.88
CA ILE A 137 -8.40 -1.07 -1.21
C ILE A 137 -9.10 -1.55 0.07
N PRO A 138 -10.01 -0.74 0.64
CA PRO A 138 -10.86 -1.21 1.71
C PRO A 138 -11.86 -2.21 1.14
N LYS A 139 -12.04 -3.33 1.83
CA LYS A 139 -12.94 -4.39 1.42
C LYS A 139 -14.25 -4.33 2.19
N GLY A 140 -15.35 -4.37 1.47
CA GLY A 140 -16.70 -4.39 2.00
C GLY A 140 -17.37 -3.02 1.98
N ASP A 141 -18.70 -3.03 1.88
CA ASP A 141 -19.49 -1.81 1.82
C ASP A 141 -19.45 -1.01 3.13
N ALA A 142 -19.23 -1.70 4.24
CA ALA A 142 -19.14 -1.08 5.55
C ALA A 142 -17.98 -0.07 5.67
N ASN A 143 -16.95 -0.21 4.86
CA ASN A 143 -15.78 0.68 4.89
C ASN A 143 -15.88 1.86 3.92
N LYS A 144 -17.01 2.05 3.28
CA LYS A 144 -17.24 3.24 2.44
C LYS A 144 -17.55 4.44 3.31
N PRO A 145 -17.05 5.65 2.97
CA PRO A 145 -17.41 6.84 3.71
C PRO A 145 -18.89 7.12 3.59
N PRO A 146 -19.51 7.77 4.59
CA PRO A 146 -20.91 8.22 4.47
C PRO A 146 -21.05 9.14 3.27
N GLU A 147 -22.23 9.11 2.64
CA GLU A 147 -22.58 10.08 1.60
C GLU A 147 -22.49 11.50 2.16
N ARG A 148 -21.86 12.35 1.40
CA ARG A 148 -21.64 13.75 1.76
C ARG A 148 -22.47 14.68 0.90
#